data_78cfe18a4a6667841b165a81b2f11b07
#
_entry.id   78cfe18a4a6667841b165a81b2f11b07
#
_cell.length_a   1.000
_cell.length_b   1.000
_cell.length_c   1.000
_cell.angle_alpha   90.00
_cell.angle_beta   90.00
_cell.angle_gamma   90.00
#
_symmetry.space_group_name_H-M   'P 1'
#
loop_
_entity.id
_entity.type
_entity.pdbx_description
1 polymer ?
#
loop_
_entity_poly.entity_id
_entity_poly.type
_entity_poly.pdbx_seq_one_letter_code
_entity_poly.pdbx_strand_id
1 'polypeptide(L)'
;MGTGRQRQAFAAPPLTRSAISPVLLAQIAAALGLTAKQITAAQDLNNGLVWLGLLLDSPETVLQITPDYQALGKLDVHVGVVGVYLADAQSALISRASLEARAFNGTAPGTVVSVFKPDVEVRGFVGSTRGYEDPVTGSLNASLAQWLIADGHVSERYLASQGVCMGRAGQVYIERDAQGQVWVGGETVTCIDGRVTL
;
A
#
# COMPACT_ATOMS: atom_id res chain seq x y z
N MET A 1 -6.24 -1.35 -33.64
CA MET A 1 -5.11 -1.11 -32.71
C MET A 1 -5.50 -1.75 -31.40
N GLY A 2 -4.81 -2.80 -30.99
CA GLY A 2 -5.15 -3.56 -29.79
C GLY A 2 -4.80 -2.74 -28.55
N THR A 3 -5.80 -2.37 -27.75
CA THR A 3 -5.65 -1.85 -26.40
C THR A 3 -5.26 -2.99 -25.44
N GLY A 4 -4.09 -3.59 -25.69
CA GLY A 4 -3.57 -4.60 -24.78
C GLY A 4 -3.15 -3.93 -23.49
N ARG A 5 -3.80 -4.26 -22.37
CA ARG A 5 -3.26 -3.95 -21.05
C ARG A 5 -1.91 -4.63 -20.93
N GLN A 6 -0.87 -3.85 -20.68
CA GLN A 6 0.47 -4.34 -20.44
C GLN A 6 0.79 -4.17 -18.96
N ARG A 7 1.49 -5.14 -18.39
CA ARG A 7 2.06 -4.98 -17.05
C ARG A 7 3.47 -4.47 -17.20
N GLN A 8 3.76 -3.35 -16.54
CA GLN A 8 5.12 -2.80 -16.44
C GLN A 8 5.59 -2.89 -15.00
N ALA A 9 6.90 -3.03 -14.82
CA ALA A 9 7.52 -3.05 -13.50
C ALA A 9 8.78 -2.21 -13.51
N PHE A 10 9.10 -1.64 -12.35
CA PHE A 10 10.37 -0.96 -12.11
C PHE A 10 11.13 -1.65 -10.99
N ALA A 11 12.46 -1.56 -11.03
CA ALA A 11 13.33 -2.04 -9.97
C ALA A 11 13.23 -1.10 -8.76
N ALA A 12 12.92 -1.64 -7.58
CA ALA A 12 12.89 -0.86 -6.35
C ALA A 12 14.29 -0.27 -6.08
N PRO A 13 14.40 1.04 -5.80
CA PRO A 13 15.66 1.64 -5.39
C PRO A 13 16.18 1.01 -4.09
N PRO A 14 17.51 1.07 -3.81
CA PRO A 14 18.07 0.57 -2.56
C PRO A 14 17.36 1.17 -1.34
N LEU A 15 17.06 0.34 -0.35
CA LEU A 15 16.39 0.72 0.88
C LEU A 15 17.40 0.84 2.04
N THR A 16 17.35 1.94 2.77
CA THR A 16 17.93 2.03 4.11
C THR A 16 16.82 1.98 5.15
N ARG A 17 17.10 1.35 6.29
CA ARG A 17 16.13 1.13 7.37
C ARG A 17 16.68 1.66 8.68
N SER A 18 15.81 2.29 9.48
CA SER A 18 16.13 2.68 10.85
C SER A 18 14.91 2.57 11.77
N ALA A 19 15.13 2.67 13.07
CA ALA A 19 14.04 2.63 14.04
C ALA A 19 13.30 3.97 14.09
N ILE A 20 11.98 3.92 14.17
CA ILE A 20 11.15 5.10 14.45
C ILE A 20 11.28 5.43 15.94
N SER A 21 11.43 6.70 16.31
CA SER A 21 11.47 7.06 17.72
C SER A 21 10.12 6.73 18.40
N PRO A 22 10.14 6.24 19.65
CA PRO A 22 8.90 5.88 20.37
C PRO A 22 7.90 7.04 20.47
N VAL A 23 8.39 8.27 20.62
CA VAL A 23 7.55 9.47 20.69
C VAL A 23 6.83 9.70 19.37
N LEU A 24 7.56 9.66 18.24
CA LEU A 24 6.97 9.85 16.92
C LEU A 24 5.99 8.73 16.58
N LEU A 25 6.34 7.48 16.91
CA LEU A 25 5.45 6.32 16.69
C LEU A 25 4.13 6.48 17.48
N ALA A 26 4.19 6.94 18.72
CA ALA A 26 2.99 7.20 19.53
C ALA A 26 2.11 8.32 18.94
N GLN A 27 2.73 9.38 18.41
CA GLN A 27 2.01 10.47 17.75
C GLN A 27 1.34 10.02 16.46
N ILE A 28 2.02 9.20 15.65
CA ILE A 28 1.46 8.60 14.43
C ILE A 28 0.30 7.67 14.79
N ALA A 29 0.48 6.79 15.77
CA ALA A 29 -0.57 5.88 16.21
C ALA A 29 -1.83 6.64 16.63
N ALA A 30 -1.67 7.72 17.43
CA ALA A 30 -2.77 8.57 17.83
C ALA A 30 -3.47 9.24 16.63
N ALA A 31 -2.70 9.76 15.66
CA ALA A 31 -3.25 10.40 14.46
C ALA A 31 -3.99 9.42 13.54
N LEU A 32 -3.64 8.13 13.58
CA LEU A 32 -4.31 7.05 12.83
C LEU A 32 -5.43 6.37 13.62
N GLY A 33 -5.63 6.72 14.89
CA GLY A 33 -6.59 6.06 15.78
C GLY A 33 -6.19 4.62 16.15
N LEU A 34 -4.89 4.32 16.12
CA LEU A 34 -4.35 2.99 16.42
C LEU A 34 -3.94 2.88 17.89
N THR A 35 -4.13 1.70 18.44
CA THR A 35 -3.55 1.29 19.72
C THR A 35 -2.19 0.64 19.51
N ALA A 36 -1.31 0.66 20.50
CA ALA A 36 -0.01 0.02 20.43
C ALA A 36 -0.06 -1.49 20.13
N LYS A 37 -1.15 -2.16 20.54
CA LYS A 37 -1.35 -3.61 20.30
C LYS A 37 -1.63 -3.95 18.82
N GLN A 38 -2.14 -2.99 18.07
CA GLN A 38 -2.43 -3.16 16.65
C GLN A 38 -1.19 -2.98 15.76
N ILE A 39 -0.10 -2.45 16.31
CA ILE A 39 1.16 -2.25 15.58
C ILE A 39 2.11 -3.41 15.92
N THR A 40 2.29 -4.32 14.97
CA THR A 40 3.15 -5.50 15.11
C THR A 40 4.62 -5.16 14.92
N ALA A 41 4.93 -4.28 13.96
CA ALA A 41 6.28 -3.79 13.70
C ALA A 41 6.23 -2.39 13.08
N ALA A 42 7.31 -1.63 13.21
CA ALA A 42 7.44 -0.30 12.65
C ALA A 42 8.88 -0.02 12.22
N GLN A 43 9.06 0.60 11.06
CA GLN A 43 10.36 0.92 10.49
C GLN A 43 10.32 2.28 9.77
N ASP A 44 11.41 3.03 9.91
CA ASP A 44 11.74 4.12 8.98
C ASP A 44 12.35 3.50 7.72
N LEU A 45 11.77 3.79 6.57
CA LEU A 45 12.07 3.18 5.27
C LEU A 45 12.44 4.27 4.28
N ASN A 46 13.71 4.36 3.91
CA ASN A 46 14.20 5.37 2.97
C ASN A 46 14.74 4.73 1.69
N ASN A 47 14.04 4.95 0.59
CA ASN A 47 14.44 4.57 -0.77
C ASN A 47 14.60 5.79 -1.71
N GLY A 48 14.93 6.95 -1.14
CA GLY A 48 14.93 8.26 -1.78
C GLY A 48 13.79 9.15 -1.30
N LEU A 49 12.66 8.55 -0.89
CA LEU A 49 11.60 9.18 -0.12
C LEU A 49 11.42 8.38 1.19
N VAL A 50 11.33 9.11 2.31
CA VAL A 50 11.17 8.49 3.63
C VAL A 50 9.70 8.14 3.87
N TRP A 51 9.44 6.86 4.14
CA TRP A 51 8.17 6.33 4.59
C TRP A 51 8.31 5.74 6.00
N LEU A 52 7.44 6.12 6.91
CA LEU A 52 7.31 5.44 8.20
C LEU A 52 6.34 4.28 8.01
N GLY A 53 6.89 3.07 7.85
CA GLY A 53 6.13 1.85 7.62
C GLY A 53 5.65 1.22 8.91
N LEU A 54 4.37 0.88 9.00
CA LEU A 54 3.74 0.19 10.12
C LEU A 54 3.10 -1.11 9.64
N LEU A 55 3.57 -2.24 10.15
CA LEU A 55 2.90 -3.53 9.99
C LEU A 55 1.84 -3.65 11.10
N LEU A 56 0.57 -3.82 10.68
CA LEU A 56 -0.55 -3.95 11.59
C LEU A 56 -0.94 -5.41 11.79
N ASP A 57 -1.69 -5.66 12.84
CA ASP A 57 -2.16 -6.98 13.26
C ASP A 57 -3.09 -7.65 12.24
N SER A 58 -3.81 -6.85 11.44
CA SER A 58 -4.72 -7.39 10.43
C SER A 58 -5.01 -6.40 9.29
N PRO A 59 -5.44 -6.89 8.12
CA PRO A 59 -5.95 -6.05 7.03
C PRO A 59 -7.21 -5.28 7.41
N GLU A 60 -8.06 -5.82 8.30
CA GLU A 60 -9.24 -5.12 8.81
C GLU A 60 -8.83 -3.85 9.55
N THR A 61 -7.79 -3.91 10.36
CA THR A 61 -7.25 -2.74 11.07
C THR A 61 -6.82 -1.69 10.06
N VAL A 62 -6.13 -2.07 8.98
CA VAL A 62 -5.77 -1.15 7.89
C VAL A 62 -7.00 -0.47 7.28
N LEU A 63 -8.03 -1.25 6.94
CA LEU A 63 -9.25 -0.76 6.30
C LEU A 63 -10.10 0.13 7.21
N GLN A 64 -10.03 -0.07 8.53
CA GLN A 64 -10.82 0.68 9.51
C GLN A 64 -10.17 2.01 9.95
N ILE A 65 -8.92 2.27 9.59
CA ILE A 65 -8.26 3.53 9.94
C ILE A 65 -9.07 4.71 9.43
N THR A 66 -9.36 5.63 10.34
CA THR A 66 -9.91 6.96 10.03
C THR A 66 -8.86 7.99 10.42
N PRO A 67 -8.02 8.44 9.48
CA PRO A 67 -6.86 9.27 9.80
C PRO A 67 -7.28 10.70 10.18
N ASP A 68 -6.65 11.26 11.21
CA ASP A 68 -6.64 12.69 11.45
C ASP A 68 -5.56 13.35 10.57
N TYR A 69 -5.97 13.79 9.39
CA TYR A 69 -5.07 14.42 8.43
C TYR A 69 -4.45 15.72 8.94
N GLN A 70 -5.12 16.44 9.87
CA GLN A 70 -4.58 17.64 10.46
C GLN A 70 -3.41 17.30 11.42
N ALA A 71 -3.58 16.25 12.21
CA ALA A 71 -2.52 15.77 13.08
C ALA A 71 -1.33 15.22 12.28
N LEU A 72 -1.58 14.40 11.25
CA LEU A 72 -0.52 13.90 10.34
C LEU A 72 0.20 15.04 9.62
N GLY A 73 -0.52 16.05 9.15
CA GLY A 73 0.08 17.22 8.50
C GLY A 73 1.01 18.02 9.41
N LYS A 74 0.73 18.09 10.71
CA LYS A 74 1.60 18.76 11.70
C LYS A 74 2.89 17.98 11.97
N LEU A 75 2.86 16.65 11.80
CA LEU A 75 4.05 15.81 11.95
C LEU A 75 4.97 15.89 10.73
N ASP A 76 4.43 16.30 9.57
CA ASP A 76 5.14 16.41 8.28
C ASP A 76 5.89 15.12 7.90
N VAL A 77 5.24 13.97 8.07
CA VAL A 77 5.79 12.65 7.78
C VAL A 77 4.90 11.86 6.83
N HIS A 78 5.49 11.03 6.00
CA HIS A 78 4.75 10.08 5.17
C HIS A 78 4.62 8.75 5.93
N VAL A 79 3.40 8.24 6.05
CA VAL A 79 3.12 7.00 6.79
C VAL A 79 2.50 5.97 5.87
N GLY A 80 3.11 4.79 5.80
CA GLY A 80 2.55 3.63 5.14
C GLY A 80 2.09 2.59 6.15
N VAL A 81 0.89 2.09 6.00
CA VAL A 81 0.38 1.00 6.83
C VAL A 81 0.12 -0.22 5.97
N VAL A 82 0.36 -1.40 6.51
CA VAL A 82 0.16 -2.67 5.81
C VAL A 82 -0.37 -3.72 6.76
N GLY A 83 -1.30 -4.56 6.26
CA GLY A 83 -1.81 -5.75 6.94
C GLY A 83 -1.76 -6.95 6.01
N VAL A 84 -1.33 -8.10 6.51
CA VAL A 84 -1.17 -9.34 5.74
C VAL A 84 -2.44 -10.17 5.84
N TYR A 85 -2.99 -10.60 4.69
CA TYR A 85 -4.10 -11.56 4.64
C TYR A 85 -3.58 -12.96 4.95
N LEU A 86 -4.00 -13.50 6.09
CA LEU A 86 -3.74 -14.90 6.41
C LEU A 86 -4.70 -15.80 5.60
N ALA A 87 -4.33 -17.06 5.42
CA ALA A 87 -5.12 -18.01 4.63
C ALA A 87 -6.60 -18.11 5.08
N ASP A 88 -6.88 -17.86 6.35
CA ASP A 88 -8.21 -17.98 6.96
C ASP A 88 -8.89 -16.61 7.24
N ALA A 89 -8.38 -15.52 6.70
CA ALA A 89 -8.86 -14.15 6.95
C ALA A 89 -10.17 -13.83 6.20
N GLN A 90 -11.21 -14.67 6.37
CA GLN A 90 -12.54 -14.50 5.75
C GLN A 90 -13.17 -13.13 6.08
N SER A 91 -13.00 -12.65 7.31
CA SER A 91 -13.59 -11.39 7.78
C SER A 91 -13.02 -10.18 7.07
N ALA A 92 -11.68 -10.13 6.88
CA ALA A 92 -11.02 -9.07 6.14
C ALA A 92 -11.47 -9.00 4.68
N LEU A 93 -11.63 -10.16 4.04
CA LEU A 93 -12.10 -10.24 2.66
C LEU A 93 -13.55 -9.75 2.53
N ILE A 94 -14.41 -10.02 3.52
CA ILE A 94 -15.79 -9.52 3.55
C ILE A 94 -15.82 -8.00 3.72
N SER A 95 -15.03 -7.46 4.63
CA SER A 95 -14.92 -6.01 4.85
C SER A 95 -14.44 -5.28 3.60
N ARG A 96 -13.42 -5.85 2.93
CA ARG A 96 -12.91 -5.34 1.67
C ARG A 96 -13.98 -5.38 0.56
N ALA A 97 -14.66 -6.51 0.38
CA ALA A 97 -15.71 -6.67 -0.64
C ALA A 97 -16.85 -5.66 -0.44
N SER A 98 -17.19 -5.35 0.80
CA SER A 98 -18.19 -4.32 1.13
C SER A 98 -17.76 -2.93 0.73
N LEU A 99 -16.47 -2.59 0.92
CA LEU A 99 -15.91 -1.30 0.49
C LEU A 99 -15.80 -1.20 -1.03
N GLU A 100 -15.38 -2.27 -1.69
CA GLU A 100 -15.35 -2.35 -3.16
C GLU A 100 -16.75 -2.19 -3.76
N ALA A 101 -17.76 -2.89 -3.23
CA ALA A 101 -19.14 -2.77 -3.68
C ALA A 101 -19.67 -1.34 -3.53
N ARG A 102 -19.31 -0.62 -2.48
CA ARG A 102 -19.66 0.79 -2.28
C ARG A 102 -18.95 1.71 -3.27
N ALA A 103 -17.68 1.42 -3.58
CA ALA A 103 -16.86 2.20 -4.50
C ALA A 103 -17.32 2.06 -5.97
N PHE A 104 -17.83 0.87 -6.35
CA PHE A 104 -18.19 0.55 -7.73
C PHE A 104 -19.68 0.52 -8.00
N ASN A 105 -20.52 1.02 -7.10
CA ASN A 105 -22.01 1.06 -7.24
C ASN A 105 -22.54 1.88 -8.45
N GLY A 106 -21.72 2.09 -9.47
CA GLY A 106 -22.10 2.71 -10.75
C GLY A 106 -21.93 1.78 -11.96
N THR A 107 -21.53 0.53 -11.77
CA THR A 107 -21.30 -0.43 -12.88
C THR A 107 -22.50 -1.35 -13.06
N ALA A 108 -22.89 -1.57 -14.33
CA ALA A 108 -24.06 -2.34 -14.73
C ALA A 108 -24.10 -3.74 -14.12
N PRO A 109 -25.32 -4.28 -13.80
CA PRO A 109 -25.47 -5.63 -13.28
C PRO A 109 -25.07 -6.65 -14.36
N GLY A 110 -24.07 -7.50 -14.06
CA GLY A 110 -23.65 -8.60 -14.93
C GLY A 110 -22.15 -8.78 -15.12
N THR A 111 -21.31 -7.87 -14.64
CA THR A 111 -19.86 -8.10 -14.66
C THR A 111 -19.50 -9.00 -13.50
N VAL A 112 -19.11 -10.24 -13.79
CA VAL A 112 -18.44 -11.12 -12.82
C VAL A 112 -17.14 -10.42 -12.45
N VAL A 113 -17.13 -9.70 -11.34
CA VAL A 113 -15.89 -9.17 -10.74
C VAL A 113 -15.09 -10.41 -10.35
N SER A 114 -14.05 -10.72 -11.10
CA SER A 114 -13.04 -11.68 -10.67
C SER A 114 -12.69 -11.32 -9.23
N VAL A 115 -12.95 -12.23 -8.28
CA VAL A 115 -12.67 -11.98 -6.87
C VAL A 115 -11.15 -11.84 -6.74
N PHE A 116 -10.70 -10.60 -6.84
CA PHE A 116 -9.32 -10.23 -6.61
C PHE A 116 -8.98 -10.57 -5.17
N LYS A 117 -8.04 -11.48 -4.97
CA LYS A 117 -7.56 -11.89 -3.64
C LYS A 117 -6.15 -11.35 -3.44
N PRO A 118 -5.98 -10.21 -2.76
CA PRO A 118 -4.67 -9.70 -2.42
C PRO A 118 -4.04 -10.52 -1.29
N ASP A 119 -2.71 -10.46 -1.21
CA ASP A 119 -1.95 -11.02 -0.10
C ASP A 119 -1.74 -10.01 1.03
N VAL A 120 -1.74 -8.71 0.69
CA VAL A 120 -1.63 -7.61 1.67
C VAL A 120 -2.57 -6.45 1.32
N GLU A 121 -3.05 -5.76 2.35
CA GLU A 121 -3.74 -4.47 2.21
C GLU A 121 -2.80 -3.34 2.64
N VAL A 122 -2.71 -2.29 1.82
CA VAL A 122 -1.82 -1.15 2.02
C VAL A 122 -2.62 0.15 1.99
N ARG A 123 -2.26 1.10 2.85
CA ARG A 123 -2.68 2.51 2.71
C ARG A 123 -1.48 3.43 2.89
N GLY A 124 -1.43 4.50 2.12
CA GLY A 124 -0.36 5.51 2.16
C GLY A 124 -0.90 6.88 2.52
N PHE A 125 -0.41 7.46 3.61
CA PHE A 125 -0.79 8.78 4.08
C PHE A 125 0.38 9.73 3.90
N VAL A 126 0.17 10.77 3.10
CA VAL A 126 1.18 11.77 2.81
C VAL A 126 1.04 12.92 3.80
N GLY A 127 2.07 13.10 4.63
CA GLY A 127 2.18 14.25 5.52
C GLY A 127 2.55 15.49 4.70
N SER A 128 1.68 16.46 4.72
CA SER A 128 1.87 17.79 4.15
C SER A 128 0.95 18.74 4.91
N THR A 129 1.02 20.03 4.63
CA THR A 129 0.19 21.04 5.29
C THR A 129 -1.30 20.70 5.35
N ARG A 130 -1.80 19.88 4.43
CA ARG A 130 -3.21 19.43 4.40
C ARG A 130 -3.41 17.95 4.63
N GLY A 131 -2.35 17.13 4.58
CA GLY A 131 -2.39 15.67 4.62
C GLY A 131 -3.40 15.06 3.62
N TYR A 132 -3.06 13.96 3.00
CA TYR A 132 -3.98 13.21 2.15
C TYR A 132 -3.58 11.73 2.07
N GLU A 133 -4.49 10.89 1.59
CA GLU A 133 -4.19 9.50 1.25
C GLU A 133 -3.85 9.40 -0.24
N ASP A 134 -2.78 8.68 -0.58
CA ASP A 134 -2.40 8.39 -1.95
C ASP A 134 -3.03 7.06 -2.41
N PRO A 135 -3.75 7.04 -3.55
CA PRO A 135 -4.51 5.86 -3.96
C PRO A 135 -3.64 4.65 -4.34
N VAL A 136 -2.48 4.84 -4.94
CA VAL A 136 -1.50 3.78 -5.24
C VAL A 136 -0.09 4.37 -5.28
N THR A 137 0.76 3.92 -4.36
CA THR A 137 2.07 4.55 -4.12
C THR A 137 3.20 3.60 -4.47
N GLY A 138 3.90 3.86 -5.56
CA GLY A 138 5.02 3.03 -6.01
C GLY A 138 6.18 2.99 -5.04
N SER A 139 6.63 4.15 -4.53
CA SER A 139 7.75 4.26 -3.58
C SER A 139 7.45 3.58 -2.24
N LEU A 140 6.23 3.72 -1.72
CA LEU A 140 5.79 3.04 -0.51
C LEU A 140 5.81 1.52 -0.69
N ASN A 141 5.16 1.01 -1.75
CA ASN A 141 5.12 -0.42 -2.01
C ASN A 141 6.52 -1.00 -2.24
N ALA A 142 7.43 -0.27 -2.89
CA ALA A 142 8.83 -0.66 -3.04
C ALA A 142 9.56 -0.77 -1.70
N SER A 143 9.34 0.19 -0.79
CA SER A 143 9.94 0.19 0.55
C SER A 143 9.37 -0.93 1.42
N LEU A 144 8.04 -1.05 1.47
CA LEU A 144 7.36 -2.11 2.23
C LEU A 144 7.78 -3.50 1.75
N ALA A 145 7.87 -3.71 0.43
CA ALA A 145 8.25 -4.99 -0.14
C ALA A 145 9.65 -5.42 0.29
N GLN A 146 10.63 -4.54 0.20
CA GLN A 146 12.00 -4.83 0.61
C GLN A 146 12.08 -5.15 2.11
N TRP A 147 11.34 -4.41 2.94
CA TRP A 147 11.29 -4.67 4.38
C TRP A 147 10.59 -5.98 4.70
N LEU A 148 9.34 -6.15 4.25
CA LEU A 148 8.50 -7.28 4.63
C LEU A 148 9.03 -8.62 4.13
N ILE A 149 9.62 -8.67 2.92
CA ILE A 149 10.27 -9.87 2.39
C ILE A 149 11.53 -10.20 3.19
N ALA A 150 12.37 -9.19 3.50
CA ALA A 150 13.61 -9.40 4.23
C ALA A 150 13.38 -9.94 5.65
N ASP A 151 12.29 -9.50 6.30
CA ASP A 151 11.93 -9.91 7.66
C ASP A 151 11.01 -11.16 7.68
N GLY A 152 10.66 -11.72 6.50
CA GLY A 152 9.88 -12.95 6.38
C GLY A 152 8.38 -12.78 6.70
N HIS A 153 7.85 -11.57 6.65
CA HIS A 153 6.42 -11.29 6.86
C HIS A 153 5.55 -11.67 5.66
N VAL A 154 6.12 -11.67 4.46
CA VAL A 154 5.46 -12.05 3.20
C VAL A 154 6.39 -12.91 2.34
N SER A 155 5.83 -13.59 1.34
CA SER A 155 6.60 -14.34 0.34
C SER A 155 7.35 -13.40 -0.62
N GLU A 156 8.33 -13.94 -1.37
CA GLU A 156 9.10 -13.17 -2.37
C GLU A 156 8.25 -12.68 -3.55
N ARG A 157 7.06 -13.25 -3.73
CA ARG A 157 6.07 -12.83 -4.73
C ARG A 157 4.72 -12.70 -4.07
N TYR A 158 4.10 -11.53 -4.20
CA TYR A 158 2.78 -11.26 -3.64
C TYR A 158 2.06 -10.12 -4.38
N LEU A 159 0.79 -10.00 -4.09
CA LEU A 159 -0.11 -9.00 -4.65
C LEU A 159 -0.59 -8.06 -3.55
N ALA A 160 -0.26 -6.78 -3.66
CA ALA A 160 -0.76 -5.75 -2.77
C ALA A 160 -2.01 -5.08 -3.33
N SER A 161 -2.95 -4.80 -2.44
CA SER A 161 -4.10 -3.95 -2.68
C SER A 161 -3.85 -2.59 -2.05
N GLN A 162 -4.18 -1.51 -2.77
CA GLN A 162 -4.15 -0.16 -2.23
C GLN A 162 -5.26 0.70 -2.84
N GLY A 163 -5.83 1.62 -2.03
CA GLY A 163 -6.79 2.62 -2.50
C GLY A 163 -8.25 2.24 -2.35
N VAL A 164 -8.58 1.08 -1.82
CA VAL A 164 -9.97 0.61 -1.67
C VAL A 164 -10.82 1.58 -0.85
N CYS A 165 -10.26 2.16 0.21
CA CYS A 165 -10.93 3.17 1.03
C CYS A 165 -11.22 4.48 0.29
N MET A 166 -10.56 4.71 -0.84
CA MET A 166 -10.74 5.86 -1.73
C MET A 166 -11.58 5.55 -2.97
N GLY A 167 -12.19 4.37 -3.03
CA GLY A 167 -12.92 3.90 -4.22
C GLY A 167 -12.02 3.56 -5.40
N ARG A 168 -10.77 3.14 -5.16
CA ARG A 168 -9.82 2.69 -6.17
C ARG A 168 -9.51 1.21 -5.98
N ALA A 169 -9.30 0.50 -7.08
CA ALA A 169 -8.94 -0.93 -7.09
C ALA A 169 -7.47 -1.07 -7.50
N GLY A 170 -6.57 -0.44 -6.76
CA GLY A 170 -5.15 -0.48 -7.03
C GLY A 170 -4.58 -1.88 -6.77
N GLN A 171 -3.85 -2.41 -7.75
CA GLN A 171 -3.20 -3.71 -7.70
C GLN A 171 -1.72 -3.52 -7.96
N VAL A 172 -0.88 -3.88 -6.99
CA VAL A 172 0.56 -3.76 -7.08
C VAL A 172 1.18 -5.15 -6.99
N TYR A 173 1.84 -5.56 -8.06
CA TYR A 173 2.50 -6.85 -8.17
C TYR A 173 3.93 -6.73 -7.70
N ILE A 174 4.27 -7.50 -6.70
CA ILE A 174 5.61 -7.52 -6.11
C ILE A 174 6.29 -8.85 -6.44
N GLU A 175 7.55 -8.76 -6.84
CA GLU A 175 8.40 -9.93 -7.05
C GLU A 175 9.84 -9.61 -6.67
N ARG A 176 10.46 -10.46 -5.86
CA ARG A 176 11.89 -10.47 -5.63
C ARG A 176 12.51 -11.55 -6.50
N ASP A 177 13.45 -11.16 -7.36
CA ASP A 177 14.13 -12.09 -8.25
C ASP A 177 15.26 -12.87 -7.56
N ALA A 178 15.85 -13.83 -8.28
CA ALA A 178 16.95 -14.65 -7.79
C ALA A 178 18.23 -13.85 -7.46
N GLN A 179 18.36 -12.63 -7.95
CA GLN A 179 19.46 -11.71 -7.66
C GLN A 179 19.18 -10.85 -6.41
N GLY A 180 17.98 -10.98 -5.82
CA GLY A 180 17.52 -10.22 -4.66
C GLY A 180 16.93 -8.86 -4.99
N GLN A 181 16.80 -8.51 -6.28
CA GLN A 181 16.16 -7.27 -6.70
C GLN A 181 14.63 -7.38 -6.54
N VAL A 182 14.04 -6.40 -5.87
CA VAL A 182 12.57 -6.27 -5.77
C VAL A 182 12.06 -5.47 -6.95
N TRP A 183 11.05 -6.02 -7.60
CA TRP A 183 10.32 -5.43 -8.72
C TRP A 183 8.92 -5.05 -8.28
N VAL A 184 8.49 -3.84 -8.66
CA VAL A 184 7.16 -3.29 -8.37
C VAL A 184 6.44 -3.05 -9.68
N GLY A 185 5.33 -3.71 -9.89
CA GLY A 185 4.60 -3.71 -11.15
C GLY A 185 3.12 -3.37 -11.03
N GLY A 186 2.56 -2.87 -12.12
CA GLY A 186 1.15 -2.57 -12.26
C GLY A 186 0.67 -2.69 -13.70
N GLU A 187 -0.64 -2.76 -13.89
CA GLU A 187 -1.24 -2.70 -15.22
C GLU A 187 -1.17 -1.28 -15.76
N THR A 188 -0.79 -1.14 -17.03
CA THR A 188 -0.63 0.13 -17.72
C THR A 188 -1.39 0.16 -19.05
N VAL A 189 -1.80 1.35 -19.45
CA VAL A 189 -2.36 1.62 -20.78
C VAL A 189 -1.57 2.76 -21.39
N THR A 190 -0.97 2.54 -22.55
CA THR A 190 -0.29 3.59 -23.30
C THR A 190 -1.34 4.54 -23.90
N CYS A 191 -1.37 5.77 -23.41
CA CYS A 191 -2.29 6.80 -23.91
C CYS A 191 -1.64 7.73 -24.93
N ILE A 192 -0.32 7.95 -24.81
CA ILE A 192 0.45 8.82 -25.72
C ILE A 192 1.77 8.11 -26.05
N ASP A 193 2.09 8.05 -27.33
CA ASP A 193 3.38 7.59 -27.85
C ASP A 193 3.95 8.69 -28.74
N GLY A 194 5.18 9.13 -28.48
CA GLY A 194 5.79 10.26 -29.19
C GLY A 194 7.28 10.39 -28.94
N ARG A 195 7.89 11.35 -29.64
CA ARG A 195 9.31 11.71 -29.49
C ARG A 195 9.42 13.18 -29.08
N VAL A 196 10.38 13.47 -28.21
CA VAL A 196 10.79 14.82 -27.87
C VAL A 196 12.29 14.97 -28.15
N THR A 197 12.68 16.09 -28.76
CA THR A 197 14.08 16.48 -28.89
C THR A 197 14.33 17.57 -27.89
N LEU A 198 15.32 17.37 -26.99
CA LEU A 198 15.73 18.30 -25.96
C LEU A 198 17.01 19.01 -26.39
#